data_d367a0dba4ed9f93e019be52351a5489
#
_entry.id   d367a0dba4ed9f93e019be52351a5489
#
_cell.length_a   1.000
_cell.length_b   1.000
_cell.length_c   1.000
_cell.angle_alpha   90.00
_cell.angle_beta   90.00
_cell.angle_gamma   90.00
#
_symmetry.space_group_name_H-M   'P 1'
#
loop_
_entity.id
_entity.type
_entity.pdbx_description
1 polymer ?
#
loop_
_entity_poly.entity_id
_entity_poly.type
_entity_poly.pdbx_seq_one_letter_code
_entity_poly.pdbx_strand_id
1 'polypeptide(L)'
;MKYIFVTGGVVSGLGKGICAASLGRLLKQCGLRVRNQMFDPYFNVDPGTMSPYQHGEVFVTDDGAETDLDLGHYERFVDEALDGNASVSSGKVFWAVLNRERQGGYLGGTVQIIPHITDEIKRRVYAMDNGETDVVITEIGGTVGDIESQPFLEAIRQVAAEKGRDNVLYIHVPLIVSIPGSGELKSKPTQHSVKELLSVGIQPDVLVCRTDGPITEDVRRKIALFCNVEEDCVIPNVTASTLYEAPLLLEKAGLCRVVCRKLGLGSGVPDMAHWQAMVDRIHGVRKRVQIALVGKYTELHDAYLSVVESLFHAGTACDSHVDIKWVDSQTLTPENIGEVLGDCSGILVPGGFGDRGIEGMILAAQYARENGVPYFGICLGMQIAVIEFARHAAGWADAHSAEFSETTAHPVIDLMPDQVGVTDKGGTMRLGKYPCVLAEGSRAREAYGTAEIWERHRHRYECSNAFRPELEAAGLRMAGTSPDGHLVEIVELPEHPWYVGCQFHPEFKSRPDRPHPLFQGFVAAALEHQGK
;
A
#
# COMPACT_ATOMS: atom_id res chain seq x y z
N MET A 1 -24.05 0.07 14.19
CA MET A 1 -22.67 0.31 13.74
C MET A 1 -21.87 0.99 14.84
N LYS A 2 -20.62 0.60 15.02
CA LYS A 2 -19.68 1.18 16.00
C LYS A 2 -18.55 1.92 15.28
N TYR A 3 -18.00 2.93 15.92
CA TYR A 3 -16.91 3.76 15.39
C TYR A 3 -15.70 3.70 16.32
N ILE A 4 -14.55 3.41 15.76
CA ILE A 4 -13.27 3.41 16.47
C ILE A 4 -12.37 4.44 15.81
N PHE A 5 -11.89 5.40 16.58
CA PHE A 5 -10.95 6.42 16.08
C PHE A 5 -9.57 6.16 16.66
N VAL A 6 -8.58 6.01 15.79
CA VAL A 6 -7.18 5.77 16.15
C VAL A 6 -6.40 7.07 15.96
N THR A 7 -5.90 7.64 17.05
CA THR A 7 -5.07 8.83 17.04
C THR A 7 -3.66 8.50 17.51
N GLY A 8 -2.68 9.35 17.21
CA GLY A 8 -1.32 9.17 17.69
C GLY A 8 -0.69 10.45 18.17
N GLY A 9 0.35 10.34 18.97
CA GLY A 9 1.04 11.48 19.50
C GLY A 9 2.51 11.22 19.79
N VAL A 10 3.24 12.29 20.11
CA VAL A 10 4.68 12.38 20.33
C VAL A 10 5.47 12.52 19.02
N VAL A 11 5.39 11.54 18.10
CA VAL A 11 6.07 11.55 16.78
C VAL A 11 5.23 10.80 15.75
N SER A 12 5.50 11.02 14.47
CA SER A 12 4.97 10.22 13.38
C SER A 12 5.63 8.84 13.33
N GLY A 13 5.06 7.89 12.57
CA GLY A 13 5.67 6.56 12.39
C GLY A 13 5.56 5.62 13.60
N LEU A 14 4.67 5.89 14.56
CA LEU A 14 4.43 5.01 15.72
C LEU A 14 3.67 3.72 15.38
N GLY A 15 3.25 3.55 14.12
CA GLY A 15 2.51 2.37 13.68
C GLY A 15 1.00 2.44 13.97
N LYS A 16 0.38 3.63 13.86
CA LYS A 16 -1.08 3.79 13.93
C LYS A 16 -1.78 2.92 12.88
N GLY A 17 -1.30 2.96 11.61
CA GLY A 17 -1.84 2.16 10.51
C GLY A 17 -1.80 0.67 10.79
N ILE A 18 -0.67 0.16 11.27
CA ILE A 18 -0.53 -1.24 11.65
C ILE A 18 -1.42 -1.60 12.85
N CYS A 19 -1.59 -0.68 13.81
CA CYS A 19 -2.51 -0.87 14.93
C CYS A 19 -3.97 -0.96 14.44
N ALA A 20 -4.39 -0.03 13.57
CA ALA A 20 -5.73 -0.01 12.97
C ALA A 20 -5.99 -1.25 12.10
N ALA A 21 -5.03 -1.64 11.26
CA ALA A 21 -5.07 -2.84 10.43
C ALA A 21 -5.16 -4.12 11.28
N SER A 22 -4.32 -4.22 12.31
CA SER A 22 -4.31 -5.36 13.24
C SER A 22 -5.64 -5.49 14.00
N LEU A 23 -6.17 -4.39 14.50
CA LEU A 23 -7.48 -4.38 15.15
C LEU A 23 -8.59 -4.79 14.17
N GLY A 24 -8.53 -4.29 12.92
CA GLY A 24 -9.45 -4.71 11.86
C GLY A 24 -9.44 -6.22 11.65
N ARG A 25 -8.26 -6.83 11.57
CA ARG A 25 -8.11 -8.30 11.46
C ARG A 25 -8.71 -9.00 12.68
N LEU A 26 -8.39 -8.56 13.89
CA LEU A 26 -8.88 -9.17 15.13
C LEU A 26 -10.41 -9.14 15.22
N LEU A 27 -11.03 -8.00 14.93
CA LEU A 27 -12.49 -7.87 14.96
C LEU A 27 -13.16 -8.68 13.85
N LYS A 28 -12.55 -8.75 12.65
CA LYS A 28 -13.03 -9.64 11.57
C LYS A 28 -13.02 -11.11 12.02
N GLN A 29 -11.98 -11.54 12.73
CA GLN A 29 -11.88 -12.90 13.26
C GLN A 29 -12.84 -13.17 14.45
N CYS A 30 -13.44 -12.13 15.02
CA CYS A 30 -14.59 -12.24 15.92
C CYS A 30 -15.93 -12.37 15.16
N GLY A 31 -15.92 -12.43 13.84
CA GLY A 31 -17.12 -12.52 12.99
C GLY A 31 -17.79 -11.18 12.68
N LEU A 32 -17.11 -10.05 12.89
CA LEU A 32 -17.61 -8.71 12.61
C LEU A 32 -17.20 -8.25 11.21
N ARG A 33 -18.07 -7.49 10.54
CA ARG A 33 -17.77 -6.82 9.26
C ARG A 33 -17.14 -5.48 9.56
N VAL A 34 -15.85 -5.36 9.21
CA VAL A 34 -15.01 -4.22 9.59
C VAL A 34 -14.55 -3.48 8.33
N ARG A 35 -14.59 -2.15 8.35
CA ARG A 35 -13.99 -1.31 7.31
C ARG A 35 -13.01 -0.34 7.94
N ASN A 36 -11.81 -0.26 7.36
CA ASN A 36 -10.79 0.69 7.76
C ASN A 36 -10.85 1.95 6.89
N GLN A 37 -10.53 3.10 7.48
CA GLN A 37 -10.47 4.40 6.82
C GLN A 37 -9.27 5.20 7.35
N MET A 38 -8.64 5.99 6.47
CA MET A 38 -7.55 6.90 6.79
C MET A 38 -7.96 8.35 6.54
N PHE A 39 -7.68 9.23 7.48
CA PHE A 39 -7.77 10.68 7.33
C PHE A 39 -6.40 11.31 7.36
N ASP A 40 -6.01 11.93 6.22
CA ASP A 40 -4.73 12.60 6.05
C ASP A 40 -4.87 14.10 6.17
N PRO A 41 -4.12 14.74 7.08
CA PRO A 41 -4.27 16.19 7.32
C PRO A 41 -3.60 17.07 6.26
N TYR A 42 -2.89 16.52 5.26
CA TYR A 42 -2.26 17.32 4.21
C TYR A 42 -3.29 17.92 3.22
N PHE A 43 -2.90 19.04 2.56
CA PHE A 43 -3.77 19.80 1.65
C PHE A 43 -3.81 19.31 0.21
N ASN A 44 -3.05 18.31 -0.16
CA ASN A 44 -3.20 17.67 -1.46
C ASN A 44 -4.57 17.00 -1.55
N VAL A 45 -5.20 17.05 -2.74
CA VAL A 45 -6.51 16.40 -2.94
C VAL A 45 -6.36 14.89 -2.77
N ASP A 46 -5.30 14.33 -3.34
CA ASP A 46 -4.86 12.95 -3.19
C ASP A 46 -3.34 12.86 -3.37
N PRO A 47 -2.69 11.70 -3.12
CA PRO A 47 -1.25 11.55 -3.28
C PRO A 47 -0.81 11.37 -4.74
N GLY A 48 -1.71 11.32 -5.72
CA GLY A 48 -1.41 10.96 -7.11
C GLY A 48 -0.39 11.86 -7.81
N THR A 49 -0.26 13.12 -7.39
CA THR A 49 0.74 14.08 -7.91
C THR A 49 1.92 14.30 -6.97
N MET A 50 1.96 13.62 -5.82
CA MET A 50 3.04 13.77 -4.84
C MET A 50 4.28 12.97 -5.26
N SER A 51 5.45 13.47 -4.84
CA SER A 51 6.69 12.73 -5.05
C SER A 51 6.74 11.48 -4.18
N PRO A 52 7.05 10.29 -4.74
CA PRO A 52 7.26 9.09 -3.94
C PRO A 52 8.35 9.21 -2.87
N TYR A 53 9.32 10.10 -3.06
CA TYR A 53 10.36 10.39 -2.06
C TYR A 53 9.83 11.12 -0.80
N GLN A 54 8.68 11.77 -0.89
CA GLN A 54 8.08 12.48 0.25
C GLN A 54 6.94 11.72 0.89
N HIS A 55 6.22 10.93 0.10
CA HIS A 55 4.96 10.34 0.54
C HIS A 55 4.97 8.80 0.55
N GLY A 56 5.97 8.16 -0.06
CA GLY A 56 5.95 6.72 -0.32
C GLY A 56 5.14 6.36 -1.56
N GLU A 57 4.71 5.10 -1.65
CA GLU A 57 3.91 4.64 -2.79
C GLU A 57 2.51 5.25 -2.80
N VAL A 58 1.95 5.40 -3.99
CA VAL A 58 0.54 5.70 -4.20
C VAL A 58 -0.21 4.39 -4.40
N PHE A 59 -1.02 4.02 -3.43
CA PHE A 59 -1.85 2.81 -3.50
C PHE A 59 -3.13 3.10 -4.28
N VAL A 60 -3.55 2.21 -5.17
CA VAL A 60 -4.77 2.39 -5.99
C VAL A 60 -5.82 1.35 -5.62
N THR A 61 -7.03 1.81 -5.36
CA THR A 61 -8.19 0.98 -5.03
C THR A 61 -8.90 0.42 -6.29
N ASP A 62 -9.84 -0.50 -6.12
CA ASP A 62 -10.57 -1.10 -7.24
C ASP A 62 -11.38 -0.05 -8.04
N ASP A 63 -11.91 0.98 -7.38
CA ASP A 63 -12.66 2.09 -7.99
C ASP A 63 -11.78 3.21 -8.57
N GLY A 64 -10.45 3.04 -8.53
CA GLY A 64 -9.49 3.96 -9.15
C GLY A 64 -9.08 5.13 -8.28
N ALA A 65 -9.38 5.13 -7.00
CA ALA A 65 -8.88 6.17 -6.11
C ALA A 65 -7.38 6.00 -5.86
N GLU A 66 -6.63 7.09 -6.03
CA GLU A 66 -5.23 7.21 -5.60
C GLU A 66 -5.20 7.55 -4.12
N THR A 67 -4.51 6.73 -3.32
CA THR A 67 -4.61 6.77 -1.85
C THR A 67 -3.25 6.60 -1.19
N ASP A 68 -3.22 6.82 0.13
CA ASP A 68 -2.05 6.58 0.96
C ASP A 68 -1.67 5.09 1.03
N LEU A 69 -0.39 4.83 1.29
CA LEU A 69 0.16 3.46 1.41
C LEU A 69 -0.45 2.64 2.56
N ASP A 70 -1.00 3.29 3.59
CA ASP A 70 -1.64 2.61 4.73
C ASP A 70 -2.88 1.81 4.31
N LEU A 71 -3.56 2.20 3.20
CA LEU A 71 -4.65 1.40 2.66
C LEU A 71 -4.19 0.02 2.20
N GLY A 72 -2.96 -0.08 1.70
CA GLY A 72 -2.33 -1.36 1.39
C GLY A 72 -2.20 -2.24 2.64
N HIS A 73 -1.80 -1.68 3.77
CA HIS A 73 -1.78 -2.40 5.04
C HIS A 73 -3.19 -2.86 5.46
N TYR A 74 -4.20 -1.99 5.36
CA TYR A 74 -5.57 -2.36 5.70
C TYR A 74 -6.06 -3.53 4.85
N GLU A 75 -5.89 -3.47 3.53
CA GLU A 75 -6.29 -4.55 2.63
C GLU A 75 -5.52 -5.86 2.89
N ARG A 76 -4.20 -5.79 3.16
CA ARG A 76 -3.39 -6.97 3.46
C ARG A 76 -3.78 -7.64 4.76
N PHE A 77 -4.13 -6.86 5.79
CA PHE A 77 -4.48 -7.40 7.11
C PHE A 77 -5.94 -7.85 7.18
N VAL A 78 -6.87 -7.03 6.69
CA VAL A 78 -8.30 -7.33 6.79
C VAL A 78 -8.77 -8.28 5.69
N ASP A 79 -8.01 -8.38 4.58
CA ASP A 79 -8.36 -9.13 3.37
C ASP A 79 -9.73 -8.72 2.82
N GLU A 80 -9.88 -7.41 2.61
CA GLU A 80 -11.05 -6.79 1.98
C GLU A 80 -10.57 -5.68 1.05
N ALA A 81 -11.18 -5.57 -0.14
CA ALA A 81 -10.91 -4.46 -1.03
C ALA A 81 -11.59 -3.18 -0.50
N LEU A 82 -10.83 -2.10 -0.46
CA LEU A 82 -11.31 -0.78 -0.08
C LEU A 82 -11.68 0.05 -1.32
N ASP A 83 -12.44 1.12 -1.09
CA ASP A 83 -12.82 2.11 -2.09
C ASP A 83 -12.31 3.51 -1.72
N GLY A 84 -12.53 4.50 -2.59
CA GLY A 84 -12.07 5.87 -2.39
C GLY A 84 -12.63 6.58 -1.16
N ASN A 85 -13.68 6.04 -0.52
CA ASN A 85 -14.18 6.56 0.76
C ASN A 85 -13.23 6.22 1.92
N ALA A 86 -12.38 5.22 1.74
CA ALA A 86 -11.43 4.81 2.76
C ALA A 86 -10.21 5.75 2.88
N SER A 87 -9.99 6.68 1.93
CA SER A 87 -8.91 7.67 1.98
C SER A 87 -9.43 9.08 1.83
N VAL A 88 -9.25 9.89 2.84
CA VAL A 88 -9.77 11.26 2.92
C VAL A 88 -8.67 12.22 3.35
N SER A 89 -8.27 13.13 2.45
CA SER A 89 -7.34 14.22 2.76
C SER A 89 -8.07 15.50 3.17
N SER A 90 -7.36 16.42 3.85
CA SER A 90 -7.86 17.78 4.05
C SER A 90 -8.22 18.42 2.71
N GLY A 91 -7.38 18.25 1.68
CA GLY A 91 -7.64 18.76 0.34
C GLY A 91 -9.00 18.32 -0.21
N LYS A 92 -9.33 17.03 -0.14
CA LYS A 92 -10.65 16.50 -0.57
C LYS A 92 -11.81 17.13 0.20
N VAL A 93 -11.65 17.32 1.52
CA VAL A 93 -12.69 17.92 2.38
C VAL A 93 -12.90 19.38 2.03
N PHE A 94 -11.84 20.19 2.03
CA PHE A 94 -11.92 21.62 1.72
C PHE A 94 -12.42 21.87 0.29
N TRP A 95 -11.92 21.09 -0.67
CA TRP A 95 -12.36 21.17 -2.07
C TRP A 95 -13.87 20.93 -2.21
N ALA A 96 -14.41 19.92 -1.52
CA ALA A 96 -15.85 19.62 -1.54
C ALA A 96 -16.67 20.77 -0.95
N VAL A 97 -16.24 21.35 0.18
CA VAL A 97 -16.94 22.47 0.84
C VAL A 97 -16.85 23.74 -0.01
N LEU A 98 -15.69 24.09 -0.57
CA LEU A 98 -15.51 25.27 -1.41
C LEU A 98 -16.32 25.15 -2.72
N ASN A 99 -16.32 24.00 -3.36
CA ASN A 99 -17.15 23.77 -4.56
C ASN A 99 -18.66 23.93 -4.25
N ARG A 100 -19.12 23.37 -3.13
CA ARG A 100 -20.50 23.53 -2.68
C ARG A 100 -20.85 24.99 -2.40
N GLU A 101 -19.91 25.77 -1.80
CA GLU A 101 -20.08 27.22 -1.61
C GLU A 101 -20.25 27.93 -2.96
N ARG A 102 -19.34 27.67 -3.92
CA ARG A 102 -19.38 28.29 -5.26
C ARG A 102 -20.68 27.97 -6.04
N GLN A 103 -21.28 26.82 -5.78
CA GLN A 103 -22.56 26.40 -6.34
C GLN A 103 -23.78 26.97 -5.59
N GLY A 104 -23.58 27.80 -4.56
CA GLY A 104 -24.64 28.39 -3.75
C GLY A 104 -25.29 27.42 -2.75
N GLY A 105 -24.68 26.28 -2.48
CA GLY A 105 -25.23 25.23 -1.62
C GLY A 105 -25.38 25.62 -0.14
N TYR A 106 -24.84 26.76 0.28
CA TYR A 106 -25.00 27.30 1.64
C TYR A 106 -25.92 28.53 1.72
N LEU A 107 -26.64 28.83 0.64
CA LEU A 107 -27.70 29.86 0.60
C LEU A 107 -27.25 31.24 1.10
N GLY A 108 -26.00 31.62 0.87
CA GLY A 108 -25.42 32.88 1.30
C GLY A 108 -24.92 32.93 2.76
N GLY A 109 -24.95 31.79 3.47
CA GLY A 109 -24.39 31.68 4.82
C GLY A 109 -22.87 31.79 4.83
N THR A 110 -22.30 32.28 5.93
CA THR A 110 -20.84 32.30 6.14
C THR A 110 -20.34 30.89 6.37
N VAL A 111 -19.43 30.40 5.50
CA VAL A 111 -18.83 29.06 5.62
C VAL A 111 -17.64 29.12 6.60
N GLN A 112 -17.61 28.21 7.58
CA GLN A 112 -16.63 28.15 8.66
C GLN A 112 -16.14 26.71 8.85
N ILE A 113 -15.03 26.54 9.60
CA ILE A 113 -14.53 25.20 9.95
C ILE A 113 -15.63 24.40 10.68
N ILE A 114 -16.23 25.02 11.71
CA ILE A 114 -17.39 24.48 12.40
C ILE A 114 -18.61 25.33 11.98
N PRO A 115 -19.70 24.75 11.45
CA PRO A 115 -19.91 23.29 11.26
C PRO A 115 -19.48 22.73 9.90
N HIS A 116 -19.16 23.54 8.88
CA HIS A 116 -19.19 23.13 7.48
C HIS A 116 -18.09 22.12 7.11
N ILE A 117 -16.84 22.35 7.56
CA ILE A 117 -15.74 21.41 7.35
C ILE A 117 -15.94 20.16 8.23
N THR A 118 -16.31 20.35 9.49
CA THR A 118 -16.54 19.20 10.40
C THR A 118 -17.72 18.34 9.96
N ASP A 119 -18.78 18.93 9.40
CA ASP A 119 -19.92 18.16 8.84
C ASP A 119 -19.51 17.35 7.61
N GLU A 120 -18.66 17.90 6.74
CA GLU A 120 -18.14 17.16 5.58
C GLU A 120 -17.24 16.00 6.03
N ILE A 121 -16.38 16.20 7.05
CA ILE A 121 -15.57 15.12 7.63
C ILE A 121 -16.47 14.02 8.21
N LYS A 122 -17.48 14.38 9.03
CA LYS A 122 -18.43 13.42 9.60
C LYS A 122 -19.21 12.67 8.52
N ARG A 123 -19.63 13.35 7.45
CA ARG A 123 -20.29 12.73 6.30
C ARG A 123 -19.42 11.63 5.69
N ARG A 124 -18.10 11.85 5.60
CA ARG A 124 -17.15 10.83 5.08
C ARG A 124 -16.95 9.68 6.04
N VAL A 125 -16.96 9.91 7.36
CA VAL A 125 -17.00 8.81 8.35
C VAL A 125 -18.24 7.96 8.15
N TYR A 126 -19.41 8.62 8.00
CA TYR A 126 -20.68 7.90 7.86
C TYR A 126 -20.82 7.20 6.51
N ALA A 127 -20.15 7.67 5.46
CA ALA A 127 -20.13 7.03 4.13
C ALA A 127 -19.45 5.65 4.12
N MET A 128 -18.70 5.30 5.17
CA MET A 128 -18.15 3.96 5.34
C MET A 128 -19.21 2.91 5.69
N ASP A 129 -20.42 3.34 6.05
CA ASP A 129 -21.56 2.45 6.27
C ASP A 129 -22.21 2.07 4.93
N ASN A 130 -22.05 0.82 4.53
CA ASN A 130 -22.69 0.25 3.36
C ASN A 130 -23.99 -0.53 3.70
N GLY A 131 -24.51 -0.36 4.92
CA GLY A 131 -25.69 -1.08 5.43
C GLY A 131 -25.38 -2.46 6.02
N GLU A 132 -24.16 -2.95 5.86
CA GLU A 132 -23.69 -4.24 6.39
C GLU A 132 -22.53 -4.10 7.38
N THR A 133 -21.88 -2.94 7.46
CA THR A 133 -20.74 -2.67 8.32
C THR A 133 -21.10 -2.68 9.80
N ASP A 134 -20.43 -3.49 10.60
CA ASP A 134 -20.61 -3.52 12.06
C ASP A 134 -19.71 -2.51 12.76
N VAL A 135 -18.45 -2.36 12.27
CA VAL A 135 -17.44 -1.48 12.86
C VAL A 135 -16.68 -0.73 11.77
N VAL A 136 -16.55 0.59 11.94
CA VAL A 136 -15.64 1.44 11.16
C VAL A 136 -14.45 1.82 12.04
N ILE A 137 -13.23 1.58 11.57
CA ILE A 137 -11.99 2.00 12.20
C ILE A 137 -11.41 3.13 11.36
N THR A 138 -11.40 4.34 11.90
CA THR A 138 -10.82 5.51 11.23
C THR A 138 -9.53 5.93 11.92
N GLU A 139 -8.43 5.87 11.18
CA GLU A 139 -7.15 6.43 11.62
C GLU A 139 -7.10 7.92 11.33
N ILE A 140 -6.60 8.70 12.28
CA ILE A 140 -6.30 10.13 12.09
C ILE A 140 -4.80 10.28 11.86
N GLY A 141 -4.43 10.68 10.65
CA GLY A 141 -3.06 10.97 10.27
C GLY A 141 -2.47 12.15 11.05
N GLY A 142 -1.15 12.28 10.99
CA GLY A 142 -0.42 13.29 11.75
C GLY A 142 -0.30 12.97 13.23
N THR A 143 0.04 13.99 14.01
CA THR A 143 0.28 13.91 15.45
C THR A 143 -0.73 14.81 16.17
N VAL A 144 -1.28 14.34 17.29
CA VAL A 144 -2.15 15.19 18.11
C VAL A 144 -1.36 16.42 18.58
N GLY A 145 -1.90 17.60 18.31
CA GLY A 145 -1.22 18.88 18.48
C GLY A 145 -0.88 19.59 17.16
N ASP A 146 -0.84 18.87 16.04
CA ASP A 146 -0.65 19.46 14.72
C ASP A 146 -1.88 20.29 14.33
N ILE A 147 -1.65 21.49 13.79
CA ILE A 147 -2.71 22.43 13.40
C ILE A 147 -3.62 21.81 12.34
N GLU A 148 -3.03 21.11 11.39
CA GLU A 148 -3.71 20.48 10.26
C GLU A 148 -4.69 19.38 10.68
N SER A 149 -4.43 18.70 11.81
CA SER A 149 -5.27 17.62 12.32
C SER A 149 -6.47 18.12 13.13
N GLN A 150 -6.50 19.37 13.56
CA GLN A 150 -7.54 19.89 14.46
C GLN A 150 -8.97 19.76 13.93
N PRO A 151 -9.28 20.04 12.64
CA PRO A 151 -10.63 19.84 12.12
C PRO A 151 -11.11 18.38 12.20
N PHE A 152 -10.20 17.42 12.00
CA PHE A 152 -10.51 15.98 12.12
C PHE A 152 -10.77 15.60 13.57
N LEU A 153 -9.94 16.06 14.51
CA LEU A 153 -10.12 15.80 15.94
C LEU A 153 -11.45 16.39 16.44
N GLU A 154 -11.79 17.60 16.03
CA GLU A 154 -13.07 18.22 16.37
C GLU A 154 -14.25 17.43 15.76
N ALA A 155 -14.14 16.99 14.51
CA ALA A 155 -15.18 16.19 13.86
C ALA A 155 -15.43 14.85 14.57
N ILE A 156 -14.38 14.11 14.91
CA ILE A 156 -14.55 12.82 15.62
C ILE A 156 -15.09 13.01 17.04
N ARG A 157 -14.76 14.13 17.71
CA ARG A 157 -15.38 14.50 18.98
C ARG A 157 -16.89 14.71 18.82
N GLN A 158 -17.32 15.38 17.74
CA GLN A 158 -18.73 15.58 17.41
C GLN A 158 -19.44 14.26 17.07
N VAL A 159 -18.78 13.32 16.37
CA VAL A 159 -19.34 11.97 16.10
C VAL A 159 -19.78 11.29 17.42
N ALA A 160 -18.97 11.37 18.48
CA ALA A 160 -19.34 10.80 19.77
C ALA A 160 -20.56 11.46 20.40
N ALA A 161 -20.72 12.78 20.23
CA ALA A 161 -21.92 13.49 20.69
C ALA A 161 -23.17 13.09 19.89
N GLU A 162 -23.04 12.87 18.58
CA GLU A 162 -24.16 12.53 17.69
C GLU A 162 -24.58 11.05 17.78
N LYS A 163 -23.60 10.13 17.85
CA LYS A 163 -23.85 8.69 17.84
C LYS A 163 -23.99 8.07 19.24
N GLY A 164 -23.62 8.85 20.27
CA GLY A 164 -23.58 8.37 21.65
C GLY A 164 -22.25 7.69 22.00
N ARG A 165 -21.76 7.92 23.23
CA ARG A 165 -20.46 7.40 23.70
C ARG A 165 -20.38 5.86 23.68
N ASP A 166 -21.47 5.16 23.83
CA ASP A 166 -21.52 3.69 23.77
C ASP A 166 -21.25 3.12 22.37
N ASN A 167 -21.27 3.98 21.33
CA ASN A 167 -21.04 3.60 19.95
C ASN A 167 -19.69 4.12 19.41
N VAL A 168 -18.92 4.84 20.22
CA VAL A 168 -17.64 5.45 19.80
C VAL A 168 -16.55 5.11 20.79
N LEU A 169 -15.39 4.68 20.28
CA LEU A 169 -14.23 4.35 21.08
C LEU A 169 -13.00 5.09 20.52
N TYR A 170 -12.22 5.70 21.42
CA TYR A 170 -10.98 6.37 21.09
C TYR A 170 -9.78 5.54 21.51
N ILE A 171 -8.97 5.15 20.54
CA ILE A 171 -7.66 4.54 20.75
C ILE A 171 -6.60 5.61 20.52
N HIS A 172 -5.68 5.75 21.47
CA HIS A 172 -4.52 6.62 21.30
C HIS A 172 -3.24 5.81 21.30
N VAL A 173 -2.37 6.07 20.32
CA VAL A 173 -1.08 5.37 20.15
C VAL A 173 0.05 6.31 20.54
N PRO A 174 0.46 6.34 21.82
CA PRO A 174 1.58 7.12 22.30
C PRO A 174 2.87 6.30 22.37
N LEU A 175 3.99 6.99 22.64
CA LEU A 175 5.31 6.40 22.81
C LEU A 175 5.71 6.31 24.28
N ILE A 176 6.24 5.15 24.68
CA ILE A 176 7.01 4.96 25.92
C ILE A 176 8.47 4.90 25.54
N VAL A 177 9.27 5.81 26.08
CA VAL A 177 10.69 5.92 25.75
C VAL A 177 11.52 5.08 26.71
N SER A 178 12.41 4.25 26.16
CA SER A 178 13.48 3.62 26.93
C SER A 178 14.73 4.50 26.90
N ILE A 179 15.31 4.80 28.07
CA ILE A 179 16.54 5.59 28.12
C ILE A 179 17.74 4.67 27.91
N PRO A 180 18.55 4.91 26.85
CA PRO A 180 19.77 4.14 26.62
C PRO A 180 20.69 4.17 27.87
N GLY A 181 21.22 3.00 28.24
CA GLY A 181 22.16 2.83 29.36
C GLY A 181 21.50 2.52 30.71
N SER A 182 20.29 3.05 31.01
CA SER A 182 19.58 2.70 32.25
C SER A 182 18.50 1.62 32.06
N GLY A 183 18.01 1.45 30.83
CA GLY A 183 16.86 0.58 30.55
C GLY A 183 15.54 1.04 31.18
N GLU A 184 15.52 2.22 31.80
CA GLU A 184 14.34 2.75 32.47
C GLU A 184 13.29 3.23 31.47
N LEU A 185 12.04 2.76 31.62
CA LEU A 185 10.90 3.19 30.81
C LEU A 185 10.34 4.52 31.32
N LYS A 186 10.24 5.49 30.45
CA LYS A 186 9.70 6.84 30.73
C LYS A 186 8.30 7.01 30.14
N SER A 187 7.30 7.18 31.01
CA SER A 187 5.89 7.42 30.65
C SER A 187 5.52 8.89 30.44
N LYS A 188 6.44 9.82 30.62
CA LYS A 188 6.16 11.28 30.46
C LYS A 188 5.71 11.65 29.06
N PRO A 189 6.34 11.18 27.97
CA PRO A 189 5.85 11.45 26.60
C PRO A 189 4.40 10.99 26.39
N THR A 190 4.05 9.79 26.86
CA THR A 190 2.68 9.27 26.85
C THR A 190 1.70 10.21 27.58
N GLN A 191 2.04 10.63 28.79
CA GLN A 191 1.20 11.53 29.59
C GLN A 191 0.98 12.89 28.92
N HIS A 192 2.02 13.46 28.27
CA HIS A 192 1.92 14.71 27.53
C HIS A 192 1.03 14.56 26.30
N SER A 193 1.22 13.50 25.53
CA SER A 193 0.41 13.22 24.35
C SER A 193 -1.08 13.06 24.67
N VAL A 194 -1.40 12.37 25.77
CA VAL A 194 -2.80 12.24 26.24
C VAL A 194 -3.35 13.61 26.69
N LYS A 195 -2.53 14.47 27.32
CA LYS A 195 -2.97 15.82 27.69
C LYS A 195 -3.33 16.67 26.48
N GLU A 196 -2.56 16.57 25.39
CA GLU A 196 -2.89 17.26 24.14
C GLU A 196 -4.23 16.79 23.58
N LEU A 197 -4.50 15.47 23.60
CA LEU A 197 -5.78 14.91 23.18
C LEU A 197 -6.94 15.37 24.08
N LEU A 198 -6.71 15.43 25.38
CA LEU A 198 -7.68 15.97 26.34
C LEU A 198 -7.97 17.46 26.10
N SER A 199 -6.99 18.25 25.65
CA SER A 199 -7.16 19.69 25.40
C SER A 199 -8.16 19.97 24.28
N VAL A 200 -8.33 19.03 23.35
CA VAL A 200 -9.36 19.09 22.28
C VAL A 200 -10.67 18.38 22.67
N GLY A 201 -10.82 17.99 23.95
CA GLY A 201 -12.06 17.42 24.49
C GLY A 201 -12.24 15.92 24.21
N ILE A 202 -11.18 15.18 23.90
CA ILE A 202 -11.24 13.74 23.67
C ILE A 202 -10.50 13.01 24.80
N GLN A 203 -11.25 12.21 25.59
CA GLN A 203 -10.68 11.26 26.55
C GLN A 203 -10.44 9.94 25.80
N PRO A 204 -9.20 9.43 25.72
CA PRO A 204 -8.95 8.10 25.14
C PRO A 204 -9.56 7.01 26.03
N ASP A 205 -10.10 5.97 25.42
CA ASP A 205 -10.65 4.79 26.09
C ASP A 205 -9.58 3.70 26.24
N VAL A 206 -8.65 3.63 25.26
CA VAL A 206 -7.57 2.64 25.20
C VAL A 206 -6.27 3.34 24.77
N LEU A 207 -5.17 2.98 25.41
CA LEU A 207 -3.82 3.39 25.04
C LEU A 207 -3.05 2.20 24.48
N VAL A 208 -2.65 2.28 23.21
CA VAL A 208 -1.79 1.28 22.56
C VAL A 208 -0.37 1.84 22.55
N CYS A 209 0.38 1.55 23.60
CA CYS A 209 1.65 2.19 23.90
C CYS A 209 2.80 1.55 23.11
N ARG A 210 3.35 2.28 22.14
CA ARG A 210 4.55 1.86 21.40
C ARG A 210 5.76 1.80 22.34
N THR A 211 6.47 0.69 22.34
CA THR A 211 7.62 0.45 23.24
C THR A 211 8.57 -0.57 22.61
N ASP A 212 9.85 -0.49 22.95
CA ASP A 212 10.88 -1.44 22.48
C ASP A 212 10.89 -2.75 23.26
N GLY A 213 10.21 -2.79 24.41
CA GLY A 213 10.17 -3.97 25.28
C GLY A 213 8.91 -4.03 26.16
N PRO A 214 8.79 -5.05 26.99
CA PRO A 214 7.62 -5.25 27.84
C PRO A 214 7.42 -4.10 28.83
N ILE A 215 6.17 -3.71 29.07
CA ILE A 215 5.80 -2.71 30.07
C ILE A 215 5.63 -3.41 31.42
N THR A 216 6.32 -2.91 32.47
CA THR A 216 6.13 -3.42 33.83
C THR A 216 4.77 -3.02 34.41
N GLU A 217 4.27 -3.80 35.37
CA GLU A 217 3.02 -3.52 36.09
C GLU A 217 2.99 -2.09 36.68
N ASP A 218 4.10 -1.65 37.29
CA ASP A 218 4.19 -0.31 37.90
C ASP A 218 4.10 0.81 36.86
N VAL A 219 4.72 0.63 35.68
CA VAL A 219 4.62 1.59 34.58
C VAL A 219 3.19 1.59 34.02
N ARG A 220 2.56 0.42 33.90
CA ARG A 220 1.16 0.28 33.46
C ARG A 220 0.22 1.03 34.38
N ARG A 221 0.27 0.79 35.71
CA ARG A 221 -0.53 1.47 36.72
C ARG A 221 -0.32 2.98 36.70
N LYS A 222 0.94 3.40 36.57
CA LYS A 222 1.28 4.82 36.48
C LYS A 222 0.65 5.48 35.25
N ILE A 223 0.73 4.85 34.07
CA ILE A 223 0.09 5.37 32.86
C ILE A 223 -1.42 5.42 33.03
N ALA A 224 -2.04 4.34 33.50
CA ALA A 224 -3.47 4.26 33.74
C ALA A 224 -3.97 5.38 34.64
N LEU A 225 -3.30 5.61 35.76
CA LEU A 225 -3.63 6.67 36.71
C LEU A 225 -3.51 8.07 36.09
N PHE A 226 -2.39 8.38 35.42
CA PHE A 226 -2.12 9.72 34.90
C PHE A 226 -2.92 10.05 33.64
N CYS A 227 -3.34 9.02 32.88
CA CYS A 227 -4.11 9.18 31.64
C CYS A 227 -5.61 8.91 31.83
N ASN A 228 -6.04 8.60 33.06
CA ASN A 228 -7.44 8.33 33.41
C ASN A 228 -8.07 7.24 32.55
N VAL A 229 -7.38 6.09 32.45
CA VAL A 229 -7.86 4.87 31.79
C VAL A 229 -7.75 3.68 32.75
N GLU A 230 -8.51 2.60 32.49
CA GLU A 230 -8.37 1.35 33.24
C GLU A 230 -7.01 0.70 32.97
N GLU A 231 -6.45 -0.05 33.93
CA GLU A 231 -5.12 -0.67 33.78
C GLU A 231 -5.06 -1.64 32.60
N ASP A 232 -6.14 -2.40 32.35
CA ASP A 232 -6.24 -3.32 31.22
C ASP A 232 -6.44 -2.64 29.86
N CYS A 233 -6.74 -1.33 29.86
CA CYS A 233 -6.79 -0.49 28.66
C CYS A 233 -5.42 0.08 28.26
N VAL A 234 -4.35 -0.18 29.02
CA VAL A 234 -2.96 0.16 28.65
C VAL A 234 -2.34 -1.07 28.00
N ILE A 235 -2.36 -1.08 26.67
CA ILE A 235 -1.92 -2.19 25.80
C ILE A 235 -0.49 -1.94 25.34
N PRO A 236 0.48 -2.83 25.63
CA PRO A 236 1.81 -2.72 25.05
C PRO A 236 1.79 -3.05 23.54
N ASN A 237 2.44 -2.23 22.73
CA ASN A 237 2.70 -2.45 21.31
C ASN A 237 4.21 -2.55 21.12
N VAL A 238 4.74 -3.75 21.27
CA VAL A 238 6.17 -4.03 21.16
C VAL A 238 6.59 -4.17 19.70
N THR A 239 7.90 -3.99 19.43
CA THR A 239 8.46 -4.23 18.10
C THR A 239 8.31 -5.71 17.74
N ALA A 240 7.61 -5.99 16.65
CA ALA A 240 7.43 -7.32 16.10
C ALA A 240 8.59 -7.69 15.17
N SER A 241 8.85 -8.98 14.99
CA SER A 241 9.87 -9.49 14.04
C SER A 241 9.42 -9.36 12.59
N THR A 242 8.11 -9.39 12.36
CA THR A 242 7.45 -9.09 11.09
C THR A 242 6.16 -8.31 11.38
N LEU A 243 5.71 -7.47 10.44
CA LEU A 243 4.46 -6.72 10.58
C LEU A 243 3.26 -7.65 10.84
N TYR A 244 3.27 -8.84 10.25
CA TYR A 244 2.19 -9.83 10.37
C TYR A 244 2.10 -10.51 11.74
N GLU A 245 3.11 -10.35 12.60
CA GLU A 245 3.05 -10.79 13.99
C GLU A 245 2.26 -9.81 14.88
N ALA A 246 2.12 -8.54 14.47
CA ALA A 246 1.48 -7.50 15.27
C ALA A 246 0.06 -7.85 15.74
N PRO A 247 -0.86 -8.41 14.92
CA PRO A 247 -2.19 -8.81 15.39
C PRO A 247 -2.14 -9.83 16.54
N LEU A 248 -1.21 -10.79 16.48
CA LEU A 248 -1.05 -11.82 17.51
C LEU A 248 -0.54 -11.24 18.83
N LEU A 249 0.43 -10.31 18.75
CA LEU A 249 0.96 -9.62 19.93
C LEU A 249 -0.08 -8.72 20.58
N LEU A 250 -0.87 -8.00 19.80
CA LEU A 250 -1.95 -7.13 20.29
C LEU A 250 -3.12 -7.94 20.86
N GLU A 251 -3.44 -9.10 20.27
CA GLU A 251 -4.41 -10.03 20.81
C GLU A 251 -3.96 -10.57 22.18
N LYS A 252 -2.74 -11.08 22.26
CA LYS A 252 -2.13 -11.55 23.50
C LYS A 252 -2.10 -10.47 24.60
N ALA A 253 -1.91 -9.22 24.21
CA ALA A 253 -1.97 -8.06 25.11
C ALA A 253 -3.40 -7.70 25.53
N GLY A 254 -4.44 -8.29 24.90
CA GLY A 254 -5.84 -8.14 25.26
C GLY A 254 -6.59 -7.03 24.53
N LEU A 255 -6.04 -6.47 23.43
CA LEU A 255 -6.66 -5.36 22.71
C LEU A 255 -8.07 -5.70 22.23
N CYS A 256 -8.25 -6.85 21.56
CA CYS A 256 -9.55 -7.26 21.03
C CYS A 256 -10.61 -7.38 22.13
N ARG A 257 -10.27 -8.04 23.22
CA ARG A 257 -11.16 -8.23 24.38
C ARG A 257 -11.58 -6.88 24.99
N VAL A 258 -10.64 -5.95 25.17
CA VAL A 258 -10.92 -4.63 25.74
C VAL A 258 -11.84 -3.83 24.82
N VAL A 259 -11.56 -3.79 23.51
CA VAL A 259 -12.37 -3.08 22.52
C VAL A 259 -13.79 -3.65 22.47
N CYS A 260 -13.93 -4.98 22.38
CA CYS A 260 -15.24 -5.63 22.36
C CYS A 260 -16.03 -5.36 23.66
N ARG A 261 -15.38 -5.42 24.83
CA ARG A 261 -16.00 -5.07 26.12
C ARG A 261 -16.52 -3.63 26.14
N LYS A 262 -15.68 -2.67 25.74
CA LYS A 262 -16.02 -1.24 25.75
C LYS A 262 -17.17 -0.89 24.79
N LEU A 263 -17.25 -1.57 23.64
CA LEU A 263 -18.28 -1.33 22.62
C LEU A 263 -19.47 -2.31 22.68
N GLY A 264 -19.44 -3.29 23.59
CA GLY A 264 -20.51 -4.30 23.67
C GLY A 264 -20.61 -5.21 22.45
N LEU A 265 -19.46 -5.62 21.86
CA LEU A 265 -19.37 -6.39 20.62
C LEU A 265 -19.16 -7.91 20.82
N GLY A 266 -19.65 -8.47 21.92
CA GLY A 266 -19.52 -9.91 22.21
C GLY A 266 -18.25 -10.28 22.98
N SER A 267 -17.75 -11.53 22.83
CA SER A 267 -16.69 -12.10 23.67
C SER A 267 -15.31 -11.48 23.45
N GLY A 268 -15.04 -10.97 22.26
CA GLY A 268 -13.72 -10.45 21.87
C GLY A 268 -12.62 -11.52 21.82
N VAL A 269 -12.98 -12.76 21.49
CA VAL A 269 -12.04 -13.87 21.30
C VAL A 269 -11.97 -14.19 19.81
N PRO A 270 -10.92 -13.72 19.09
CA PRO A 270 -10.77 -13.95 17.65
C PRO A 270 -10.21 -15.34 17.36
N ASP A 271 -10.63 -15.96 16.26
CA ASP A 271 -9.98 -17.16 15.73
C ASP A 271 -8.75 -16.77 14.91
N MET A 272 -7.58 -16.86 15.51
CA MET A 272 -6.30 -16.52 14.90
C MET A 272 -5.49 -17.72 14.42
N ALA A 273 -6.06 -18.94 14.40
CA ALA A 273 -5.30 -20.16 14.10
C ALA A 273 -4.65 -20.12 12.70
N HIS A 274 -5.41 -19.70 11.69
CA HIS A 274 -4.88 -19.56 10.32
C HIS A 274 -3.77 -18.49 10.23
N TRP A 275 -3.97 -17.35 10.88
CA TRP A 275 -2.98 -16.27 10.92
C TRP A 275 -1.71 -16.67 11.68
N GLN A 276 -1.84 -17.40 12.79
CA GLN A 276 -0.70 -17.95 13.52
C GLN A 276 0.10 -18.92 12.66
N ALA A 277 -0.56 -19.84 11.96
CA ALA A 277 0.11 -20.78 11.05
C ALA A 277 0.88 -20.08 9.92
N MET A 278 0.34 -18.96 9.41
CA MET A 278 1.04 -18.12 8.43
C MET A 278 2.30 -17.48 9.04
N VAL A 279 2.21 -16.90 10.22
CA VAL A 279 3.36 -16.29 10.93
C VAL A 279 4.41 -17.35 11.26
N ASP A 280 3.99 -18.54 11.70
CA ASP A 280 4.91 -19.65 11.97
C ASP A 280 5.65 -20.08 10.70
N ARG A 281 4.99 -20.07 9.54
CA ARG A 281 5.65 -20.32 8.24
C ARG A 281 6.68 -19.26 7.95
N ILE A 282 6.36 -17.97 8.12
CA ILE A 282 7.32 -16.85 7.94
C ILE A 282 8.59 -17.09 8.78
N HIS A 283 8.45 -17.45 10.05
CA HIS A 283 9.57 -17.74 10.94
C HIS A 283 10.31 -19.04 10.59
N GLY A 284 9.62 -19.97 9.92
CA GLY A 284 10.16 -21.27 9.51
C GLY A 284 11.05 -21.25 8.28
N VAL A 285 10.96 -20.21 7.45
CA VAL A 285 11.72 -20.09 6.19
C VAL A 285 13.24 -20.12 6.44
N ARG A 286 13.97 -20.92 5.63
CA ARG A 286 15.43 -21.07 5.76
C ARG A 286 16.20 -20.79 4.47
N LYS A 287 15.59 -21.02 3.32
CA LYS A 287 16.21 -20.71 2.03
C LYS A 287 16.25 -19.21 1.81
N ARG A 288 17.17 -18.75 0.97
CA ARG A 288 17.29 -17.35 0.58
C ARG A 288 17.45 -17.25 -0.93
N VAL A 289 16.89 -16.22 -1.53
CA VAL A 289 17.06 -15.89 -2.94
C VAL A 289 17.27 -14.39 -3.08
N GLN A 290 18.27 -13.99 -3.85
CA GLN A 290 18.57 -12.58 -4.07
C GLN A 290 17.89 -12.10 -5.34
N ILE A 291 17.11 -11.03 -5.23
CA ILE A 291 16.39 -10.38 -6.32
C ILE A 291 16.84 -8.93 -6.40
N ALA A 292 17.30 -8.48 -7.58
CA ALA A 292 17.54 -7.07 -7.82
C ALA A 292 16.22 -6.34 -8.08
N LEU A 293 15.94 -5.30 -7.32
CA LEU A 293 14.91 -4.31 -7.59
C LEU A 293 15.59 -3.10 -8.24
N VAL A 294 15.44 -3.00 -9.57
CA VAL A 294 16.08 -1.94 -10.37
C VAL A 294 15.06 -0.82 -10.59
N GLY A 295 15.18 0.25 -9.84
CA GLY A 295 14.17 1.30 -9.77
C GLY A 295 14.74 2.72 -9.76
N LYS A 296 13.81 3.70 -9.72
CA LYS A 296 14.12 5.14 -9.66
C LYS A 296 14.12 5.69 -8.22
N TYR A 297 13.37 5.05 -7.30
CA TYR A 297 13.08 5.56 -5.96
C TYR A 297 13.70 4.68 -4.87
N THR A 298 14.91 4.18 -5.13
CA THR A 298 15.58 3.19 -4.28
C THR A 298 16.12 3.75 -2.96
N GLU A 299 16.21 5.07 -2.81
CA GLU A 299 16.62 5.73 -1.56
C GLU A 299 15.52 5.70 -0.48
N LEU A 300 14.24 5.66 -0.88
CA LEU A 300 13.09 5.54 0.02
C LEU A 300 12.35 4.24 -0.28
N HIS A 301 12.55 3.23 0.54
CA HIS A 301 11.97 1.90 0.35
C HIS A 301 10.43 1.91 0.34
N ASP A 302 9.80 2.82 1.08
CA ASP A 302 8.33 2.98 1.11
C ASP A 302 7.73 3.36 -0.25
N ALA A 303 8.54 3.87 -1.19
CA ALA A 303 8.10 4.13 -2.57
C ALA A 303 7.72 2.85 -3.33
N TYR A 304 8.19 1.70 -2.88
CA TYR A 304 7.91 0.36 -3.45
C TYR A 304 7.37 -0.61 -2.40
N LEU A 305 6.69 -0.11 -1.36
CA LEU A 305 6.24 -0.91 -0.22
C LEU A 305 5.43 -2.15 -0.65
N SER A 306 4.42 -2.00 -1.50
CA SER A 306 3.60 -3.12 -1.95
C SER A 306 4.36 -4.13 -2.82
N VAL A 307 5.37 -3.68 -3.57
CA VAL A 307 6.27 -4.59 -4.32
C VAL A 307 7.12 -5.42 -3.35
N VAL A 308 7.69 -4.77 -2.33
CA VAL A 308 8.48 -5.45 -1.27
C VAL A 308 7.62 -6.47 -0.53
N GLU A 309 6.43 -6.07 -0.10
CA GLU A 309 5.48 -6.97 0.56
C GLU A 309 5.08 -8.15 -0.34
N SER A 310 4.86 -7.91 -1.64
CA SER A 310 4.51 -8.96 -2.59
C SER A 310 5.65 -9.97 -2.81
N LEU A 311 6.89 -9.50 -2.86
CA LEU A 311 8.08 -10.36 -2.90
C LEU A 311 8.20 -11.19 -1.61
N PHE A 312 7.93 -10.56 -0.46
CA PHE A 312 7.93 -11.24 0.83
C PHE A 312 6.84 -12.34 0.89
N HIS A 313 5.61 -12.03 0.45
CA HIS A 313 4.51 -13.01 0.39
C HIS A 313 4.85 -14.19 -0.50
N ALA A 314 5.34 -13.92 -1.72
CA ALA A 314 5.74 -14.93 -2.68
C ALA A 314 6.91 -15.77 -2.18
N GLY A 315 7.91 -15.13 -1.57
CA GLY A 315 9.03 -15.81 -0.94
C GLY A 315 8.59 -16.79 0.13
N THR A 316 7.73 -16.35 1.05
CA THR A 316 7.18 -17.21 2.11
C THR A 316 6.42 -18.40 1.53
N ALA A 317 5.62 -18.19 0.47
CA ALA A 317 4.90 -19.29 -0.20
C ALA A 317 5.83 -20.29 -0.90
N CYS A 318 7.01 -19.84 -1.35
CA CYS A 318 8.04 -20.66 -1.97
C CYS A 318 9.10 -21.18 -0.96
N ASP A 319 8.84 -21.12 0.35
CA ASP A 319 9.78 -21.49 1.42
C ASP A 319 11.15 -20.79 1.31
N SER A 320 11.16 -19.54 0.86
CA SER A 320 12.37 -18.75 0.67
C SER A 320 12.22 -17.34 1.23
N HIS A 321 13.26 -16.83 1.84
CA HIS A 321 13.41 -15.40 2.15
C HIS A 321 13.95 -14.69 0.92
N VAL A 322 13.27 -13.62 0.47
CA VAL A 322 13.75 -12.79 -0.63
C VAL A 322 14.64 -11.69 -0.06
N ASP A 323 15.91 -11.72 -0.46
CA ASP A 323 16.87 -10.65 -0.20
C ASP A 323 16.82 -9.65 -1.35
N ILE A 324 16.34 -8.44 -1.09
CA ILE A 324 16.21 -7.41 -2.12
C ILE A 324 17.52 -6.65 -2.23
N LYS A 325 18.14 -6.72 -3.41
CA LYS A 325 19.25 -5.85 -3.80
C LYS A 325 18.68 -4.60 -4.46
N TRP A 326 18.74 -3.49 -3.74
CA TRP A 326 18.29 -2.19 -4.25
C TRP A 326 19.30 -1.63 -5.24
N VAL A 327 18.85 -1.36 -6.47
CA VAL A 327 19.71 -0.85 -7.54
C VAL A 327 19.08 0.41 -8.12
N ASP A 328 19.79 1.54 -7.95
CA ASP A 328 19.40 2.78 -8.65
C ASP A 328 19.74 2.62 -10.14
N SER A 329 18.72 2.64 -10.98
CA SER A 329 18.85 2.45 -12.42
C SER A 329 19.79 3.47 -13.08
N GLN A 330 19.96 4.66 -12.51
CA GLN A 330 20.86 5.69 -13.04
C GLN A 330 22.36 5.28 -12.95
N THR A 331 22.69 4.35 -12.04
CA THR A 331 24.06 3.92 -11.83
C THR A 331 24.50 2.78 -12.75
N LEU A 332 23.56 2.17 -13.48
CA LEU A 332 23.83 1.06 -14.38
C LEU A 332 24.43 1.54 -15.70
N THR A 333 25.53 0.92 -16.10
CA THR A 333 26.21 1.12 -17.36
C THR A 333 26.56 -0.22 -18.01
N PRO A 334 26.83 -0.27 -19.34
CA PRO A 334 27.25 -1.51 -20.00
C PRO A 334 28.51 -2.16 -19.35
N GLU A 335 29.39 -1.36 -18.74
CA GLU A 335 30.62 -1.82 -18.15
C GLU A 335 30.42 -2.47 -16.77
N ASN A 336 29.43 -1.98 -15.98
CA ASN A 336 29.24 -2.44 -14.59
C ASN A 336 28.07 -3.41 -14.40
N ILE A 337 27.19 -3.58 -15.39
CA ILE A 337 25.94 -4.32 -15.23
C ILE A 337 26.17 -5.78 -14.80
N GLY A 338 27.20 -6.43 -15.35
CA GLY A 338 27.55 -7.80 -15.00
C GLY A 338 28.05 -7.93 -13.55
N GLU A 339 28.75 -6.91 -13.03
CA GLU A 339 29.19 -6.87 -11.63
C GLU A 339 28.00 -6.61 -10.69
N VAL A 340 27.10 -5.70 -11.10
CA VAL A 340 25.97 -5.28 -10.25
C VAL A 340 24.87 -6.35 -10.21
N LEU A 341 24.55 -7.02 -11.32
CA LEU A 341 23.42 -7.94 -11.40
C LEU A 341 23.81 -9.41 -11.43
N GLY A 342 25.10 -9.74 -11.59
CA GLY A 342 25.56 -11.11 -11.80
C GLY A 342 25.37 -12.08 -10.62
N ASP A 343 25.15 -11.56 -9.42
CA ASP A 343 24.86 -12.34 -8.21
C ASP A 343 23.35 -12.48 -7.94
N CYS A 344 22.50 -11.87 -8.76
CA CYS A 344 21.06 -11.87 -8.57
C CYS A 344 20.40 -13.02 -9.32
N SER A 345 19.47 -13.70 -8.67
CA SER A 345 18.71 -14.81 -9.24
C SER A 345 17.44 -14.36 -9.98
N GLY A 346 17.07 -13.10 -9.84
CA GLY A 346 15.95 -12.48 -10.53
C GLY A 346 16.08 -10.97 -10.57
N ILE A 347 15.51 -10.33 -11.58
CA ILE A 347 15.52 -8.88 -11.78
C ILE A 347 14.08 -8.39 -11.88
N LEU A 348 13.69 -7.46 -11.00
CA LEU A 348 12.39 -6.81 -11.00
C LEU A 348 12.56 -5.34 -11.33
N VAL A 349 11.82 -4.86 -12.35
CA VAL A 349 11.72 -3.43 -12.69
C VAL A 349 10.31 -2.94 -12.35
N PRO A 350 10.15 -2.11 -11.31
CA PRO A 350 8.84 -1.63 -10.87
C PRO A 350 8.30 -0.48 -11.71
N GLY A 351 7.09 -0.02 -11.37
CA GLY A 351 6.49 1.18 -11.92
C GLY A 351 7.25 2.46 -11.60
N GLY A 352 7.01 3.50 -12.37
CA GLY A 352 7.60 4.83 -12.19
C GLY A 352 7.21 5.79 -13.30
N PHE A 353 7.48 7.09 -13.12
CA PHE A 353 7.18 8.16 -14.07
C PHE A 353 8.44 8.96 -14.42
N GLY A 354 8.43 9.59 -15.62
CA GLY A 354 9.51 10.45 -16.12
C GLY A 354 10.70 9.66 -16.66
N ASP A 355 11.65 10.38 -17.26
CA ASP A 355 12.76 9.86 -18.07
C ASP A 355 13.99 9.41 -17.27
N ARG A 356 14.07 9.78 -16.00
CA ARG A 356 15.22 9.47 -15.14
C ARG A 356 15.47 7.96 -15.05
N GLY A 357 16.70 7.51 -15.36
CA GLY A 357 17.16 6.13 -15.18
C GLY A 357 16.58 5.09 -16.16
N ILE A 358 15.90 5.53 -17.23
CA ILE A 358 15.27 4.64 -18.22
C ILE A 358 16.30 3.76 -18.93
N GLU A 359 17.43 4.31 -19.37
CA GLU A 359 18.46 3.52 -20.09
C GLU A 359 19.06 2.43 -19.19
N GLY A 360 19.26 2.71 -17.91
CA GLY A 360 19.73 1.68 -16.96
C GLY A 360 18.69 0.56 -16.73
N MET A 361 17.38 0.89 -16.76
CA MET A 361 16.32 -0.13 -16.72
C MET A 361 16.31 -0.98 -17.98
N ILE A 362 16.52 -0.35 -19.17
CA ILE A 362 16.62 -1.06 -20.45
C ILE A 362 17.82 -2.01 -20.44
N LEU A 363 18.98 -1.55 -19.94
CA LEU A 363 20.17 -2.40 -19.76
C LEU A 363 19.89 -3.59 -18.82
N ALA A 364 19.17 -3.38 -17.72
CA ALA A 364 18.81 -4.47 -16.80
C ALA A 364 17.88 -5.50 -17.46
N ALA A 365 16.90 -5.05 -18.25
CA ALA A 365 16.01 -5.92 -19.02
C ALA A 365 16.76 -6.70 -20.09
N GLN A 366 17.71 -6.05 -20.80
CA GLN A 366 18.61 -6.69 -21.76
C GLN A 366 19.48 -7.76 -21.11
N TYR A 367 20.10 -7.41 -19.98
CA TYR A 367 20.93 -8.35 -19.22
C TYR A 367 20.14 -9.59 -18.81
N ALA A 368 18.92 -9.40 -18.31
CA ALA A 368 18.04 -10.50 -17.94
C ALA A 368 17.72 -11.40 -19.12
N ARG A 369 17.32 -10.83 -20.28
CA ARG A 369 16.97 -11.56 -21.49
C ARG A 369 18.17 -12.37 -22.04
N GLU A 370 19.32 -11.75 -22.16
CA GLU A 370 20.51 -12.35 -22.79
C GLU A 370 21.17 -13.42 -21.91
N ASN A 371 21.07 -13.31 -20.58
CA ASN A 371 21.67 -14.24 -19.63
C ASN A 371 20.67 -15.25 -19.04
N GLY A 372 19.41 -15.26 -19.48
CA GLY A 372 18.39 -16.18 -18.98
C GLY A 372 18.03 -15.96 -17.50
N VAL A 373 18.27 -14.75 -16.96
CA VAL A 373 17.91 -14.38 -15.58
C VAL A 373 16.43 -14.04 -15.54
N PRO A 374 15.63 -14.64 -14.66
CA PRO A 374 14.21 -14.29 -14.50
C PRO A 374 13.99 -12.79 -14.39
N TYR A 375 13.07 -12.26 -15.22
CA TYR A 375 12.70 -10.86 -15.29
C TYR A 375 11.22 -10.67 -14.97
N PHE A 376 10.90 -9.67 -14.15
CA PHE A 376 9.53 -9.24 -13.91
C PHE A 376 9.41 -7.72 -14.03
N GLY A 377 8.66 -7.24 -15.03
CA GLY A 377 8.41 -5.83 -15.29
C GLY A 377 7.00 -5.42 -14.91
N ILE A 378 6.84 -4.41 -14.05
CA ILE A 378 5.55 -3.90 -13.58
C ILE A 378 5.34 -2.51 -14.15
N CYS A 379 4.22 -2.26 -14.84
CA CYS A 379 3.82 -0.98 -15.43
C CYS A 379 4.93 -0.41 -16.31
N LEU A 380 5.72 0.57 -15.83
CA LEU A 380 6.93 1.03 -16.55
C LEU A 380 7.88 -0.12 -16.89
N GLY A 381 8.05 -1.09 -15.99
CA GLY A 381 8.91 -2.25 -16.23
C GLY A 381 8.46 -3.11 -17.41
N MET A 382 7.16 -3.26 -17.67
CA MET A 382 6.67 -3.87 -18.90
C MET A 382 7.03 -3.01 -20.13
N GLN A 383 6.82 -1.71 -20.05
CA GLN A 383 7.16 -0.78 -21.14
C GLN A 383 8.65 -0.83 -21.48
N ILE A 384 9.51 -0.90 -20.45
CA ILE A 384 10.96 -1.10 -20.60
C ILE A 384 11.27 -2.41 -21.32
N ALA A 385 10.59 -3.52 -20.98
CA ALA A 385 10.77 -4.81 -21.65
C ALA A 385 10.40 -4.73 -23.15
N VAL A 386 9.33 -4.02 -23.50
CA VAL A 386 8.91 -3.80 -24.88
C VAL A 386 9.94 -2.96 -25.63
N ILE A 387 10.42 -1.85 -25.04
CA ILE A 387 11.44 -0.97 -25.65
C ILE A 387 12.76 -1.74 -25.86
N GLU A 388 13.21 -2.46 -24.85
CA GLU A 388 14.42 -3.29 -24.92
C GLU A 388 14.32 -4.30 -26.05
N PHE A 389 13.23 -5.06 -26.09
CA PHE A 389 13.01 -6.06 -27.13
C PHE A 389 12.93 -5.46 -28.53
N ALA A 390 12.26 -4.31 -28.67
CA ALA A 390 12.19 -3.59 -29.93
C ALA A 390 13.56 -3.14 -30.44
N ARG A 391 14.43 -2.63 -29.54
CA ARG A 391 15.79 -2.18 -29.90
C ARG A 391 16.71 -3.33 -30.28
N HIS A 392 16.75 -4.40 -29.47
CA HIS A 392 17.82 -5.39 -29.55
C HIS A 392 17.39 -6.71 -30.21
N ALA A 393 16.09 -7.03 -30.26
CA ALA A 393 15.57 -8.21 -30.91
C ALA A 393 14.85 -7.90 -32.23
N ALA A 394 14.00 -6.86 -32.30
CA ALA A 394 13.35 -6.45 -33.54
C ALA A 394 14.23 -5.50 -34.40
N GLY A 395 15.32 -4.95 -33.85
CA GLY A 395 16.32 -4.18 -34.61
C GLY A 395 16.00 -2.71 -34.80
N TRP A 396 15.08 -2.11 -34.04
CA TRP A 396 14.73 -0.69 -34.08
C TRP A 396 15.51 0.10 -33.04
N ALA A 397 16.74 0.45 -33.35
CA ALA A 397 17.68 1.06 -32.40
C ALA A 397 17.16 2.37 -31.73
N ASP A 398 16.22 3.08 -32.38
CA ASP A 398 15.59 4.29 -31.85
C ASP A 398 14.24 4.05 -31.15
N ALA A 399 13.82 2.78 -31.01
CA ALA A 399 12.55 2.46 -30.35
C ALA A 399 12.51 3.03 -28.92
N HIS A 400 11.40 3.70 -28.58
CA HIS A 400 11.25 4.38 -27.29
C HIS A 400 9.77 4.53 -26.91
N SER A 401 9.54 5.12 -25.74
CA SER A 401 8.23 5.65 -25.34
C SER A 401 8.08 7.09 -25.85
N ALA A 402 6.89 7.44 -26.33
CA ALA A 402 6.52 8.82 -26.65
C ALA A 402 6.53 9.73 -25.39
N GLU A 403 6.50 9.16 -24.17
CA GLU A 403 6.69 9.91 -22.91
C GLU A 403 8.09 10.52 -22.81
N PHE A 404 9.12 9.80 -23.29
CA PHE A 404 10.53 10.17 -23.09
C PHE A 404 11.19 10.72 -24.35
N SER A 405 10.64 10.44 -25.54
CA SER A 405 11.16 10.88 -26.82
C SER A 405 10.02 11.19 -27.79
N GLU A 406 9.71 12.48 -27.94
CA GLU A 406 8.69 12.96 -28.92
C GLU A 406 9.11 12.79 -30.39
N THR A 407 10.38 12.50 -30.64
CA THR A 407 10.98 12.47 -31.99
C THR A 407 11.35 11.08 -32.49
N THR A 408 11.12 10.03 -31.71
CA THR A 408 11.41 8.66 -32.13
C THR A 408 10.53 8.25 -33.33
N ALA A 409 11.11 7.56 -34.31
CA ALA A 409 10.36 6.99 -35.42
C ALA A 409 9.59 5.72 -35.02
N HIS A 410 9.98 5.08 -33.91
CA HIS A 410 9.35 3.87 -33.40
C HIS A 410 8.85 4.05 -31.96
N PRO A 411 7.73 4.82 -31.75
CA PRO A 411 7.10 4.95 -30.44
C PRO A 411 6.34 3.65 -30.09
N VAL A 412 7.09 2.62 -29.68
CA VAL A 412 6.52 1.32 -29.33
C VAL A 412 5.68 1.37 -28.06
N ILE A 413 5.87 2.42 -27.25
CA ILE A 413 5.00 2.81 -26.13
C ILE A 413 4.47 4.21 -26.46
N ASP A 414 3.16 4.38 -26.46
CA ASP A 414 2.49 5.60 -26.87
C ASP A 414 1.36 6.00 -25.92
N LEU A 415 0.93 7.25 -26.02
CA LEU A 415 -0.14 7.81 -25.22
C LEU A 415 -1.48 7.13 -25.56
N MET A 416 -2.22 6.74 -24.54
CA MET A 416 -3.57 6.20 -24.73
C MET A 416 -4.48 7.24 -25.43
N PRO A 417 -5.36 6.83 -26.36
CA PRO A 417 -6.21 7.76 -27.12
C PRO A 417 -7.09 8.66 -26.25
N ASP A 418 -7.56 8.15 -25.10
CA ASP A 418 -8.38 8.89 -24.13
C ASP A 418 -7.57 9.85 -23.24
N GLN A 419 -6.24 9.78 -23.30
CA GLN A 419 -5.32 10.66 -22.58
C GLN A 419 -4.86 11.87 -23.40
N VAL A 420 -5.22 11.91 -24.68
CA VAL A 420 -4.87 13.03 -25.59
C VAL A 420 -5.62 14.29 -25.16
N GLY A 421 -4.88 15.37 -24.87
CA GLY A 421 -5.44 16.67 -24.47
C GLY A 421 -5.80 16.79 -22.97
N VAL A 422 -5.49 15.79 -22.15
CA VAL A 422 -5.68 15.86 -20.69
C VAL A 422 -4.65 16.80 -20.08
N THR A 423 -5.12 17.90 -19.46
CA THR A 423 -4.30 18.93 -18.80
C THR A 423 -4.07 18.66 -17.33
N ASP A 424 -5.08 18.15 -16.64
CA ASP A 424 -5.01 17.80 -15.22
C ASP A 424 -4.20 16.52 -15.03
N LYS A 425 -3.25 16.53 -14.08
CA LYS A 425 -2.35 15.40 -13.86
C LYS A 425 -2.88 14.39 -12.83
N GLY A 426 -3.62 14.84 -11.81
CA GLY A 426 -4.18 13.98 -10.77
C GLY A 426 -5.52 13.35 -11.17
N GLY A 427 -5.72 12.07 -10.86
CA GLY A 427 -7.00 11.37 -11.03
C GLY A 427 -7.48 11.18 -12.48
N THR A 428 -6.62 11.33 -13.48
CA THR A 428 -6.99 11.32 -14.91
C THR A 428 -6.33 10.21 -15.72
N MET A 429 -5.48 9.40 -15.12
CA MET A 429 -4.89 8.21 -15.74
C MET A 429 -5.94 7.09 -15.90
N ARG A 430 -5.56 6.01 -16.57
CA ARG A 430 -6.31 4.75 -16.47
C ARG A 430 -6.09 4.19 -15.07
N LEU A 431 -7.10 4.36 -14.20
CA LEU A 431 -7.04 4.08 -12.77
C LEU A 431 -8.07 3.04 -12.36
N GLY A 432 -7.67 2.13 -11.46
CA GLY A 432 -8.56 1.14 -10.89
C GLY A 432 -8.56 -0.21 -11.62
N LYS A 433 -9.58 -0.99 -11.38
CA LYS A 433 -9.66 -2.39 -11.76
C LYS A 433 -10.26 -2.58 -13.15
N TYR A 434 -9.50 -3.26 -14.02
CA TYR A 434 -9.92 -3.59 -15.39
C TYR A 434 -9.71 -5.09 -15.69
N PRO A 435 -10.52 -5.65 -16.60
CA PRO A 435 -10.39 -7.05 -17.02
C PRO A 435 -9.22 -7.23 -18.00
N CYS A 436 -8.59 -8.41 -17.90
CA CYS A 436 -7.58 -8.86 -18.84
C CYS A 436 -7.84 -10.32 -19.21
N VAL A 437 -7.82 -10.63 -20.51
CA VAL A 437 -7.94 -11.99 -21.05
C VAL A 437 -6.55 -12.55 -21.30
N LEU A 438 -6.26 -13.73 -20.74
CA LEU A 438 -4.95 -14.37 -20.80
C LEU A 438 -4.88 -15.37 -21.96
N ALA A 439 -3.80 -15.27 -22.74
CA ALA A 439 -3.54 -16.14 -23.87
C ALA A 439 -3.34 -17.60 -23.42
N GLU A 440 -3.88 -18.55 -24.18
CA GLU A 440 -3.71 -19.98 -23.90
C GLU A 440 -2.24 -20.41 -23.97
N GLY A 441 -1.78 -21.21 -23.00
CA GLY A 441 -0.39 -21.65 -22.89
C GLY A 441 0.61 -20.55 -22.57
N SER A 442 0.15 -19.37 -22.09
CA SER A 442 1.04 -18.34 -21.52
C SER A 442 1.42 -18.67 -20.08
N ARG A 443 2.62 -18.24 -19.66
CA ARG A 443 3.07 -18.36 -18.26
C ARG A 443 2.15 -17.63 -17.30
N ALA A 444 1.64 -16.47 -17.72
CA ALA A 444 0.67 -15.73 -16.95
C ALA A 444 -0.60 -16.56 -16.71
N ARG A 445 -1.16 -17.21 -17.76
CA ARG A 445 -2.34 -18.07 -17.61
C ARG A 445 -2.09 -19.29 -16.73
N GLU A 446 -0.91 -19.88 -16.83
CA GLU A 446 -0.49 -21.00 -15.96
C GLU A 446 -0.40 -20.55 -14.50
N ALA A 447 0.20 -19.39 -14.24
CA ALA A 447 0.32 -18.84 -12.89
C ALA A 447 -1.04 -18.50 -12.25
N TYR A 448 -1.95 -17.86 -12.98
CA TYR A 448 -3.28 -17.51 -12.48
C TYR A 448 -4.26 -18.70 -12.45
N GLY A 449 -4.08 -19.69 -13.31
CA GLY A 449 -5.01 -20.82 -13.42
C GLY A 449 -6.39 -20.48 -14.00
N THR A 450 -6.56 -19.31 -14.62
CA THR A 450 -7.82 -18.83 -15.22
C THR A 450 -7.58 -18.13 -16.55
N ALA A 451 -8.62 -18.01 -17.37
CA ALA A 451 -8.56 -17.32 -18.66
C ALA A 451 -8.77 -15.81 -18.57
N GLU A 452 -9.43 -15.36 -17.54
CA GLU A 452 -9.74 -13.93 -17.32
C GLU A 452 -9.37 -13.52 -15.91
N ILE A 453 -8.78 -12.34 -15.79
CA ILE A 453 -8.35 -11.72 -14.52
C ILE A 453 -8.81 -10.27 -14.47
N TRP A 454 -8.77 -9.73 -13.27
CA TRP A 454 -9.11 -8.32 -13.02
C TRP A 454 -8.01 -7.70 -12.17
N GLU A 455 -7.32 -6.67 -12.73
CA GLU A 455 -6.16 -6.08 -12.08
C GLU A 455 -6.24 -4.56 -12.03
N ARG A 456 -5.51 -3.93 -11.09
CA ARG A 456 -5.51 -2.47 -10.87
C ARG A 456 -4.47 -1.79 -11.73
N HIS A 457 -4.85 -0.70 -12.37
CA HIS A 457 -4.02 0.09 -13.29
C HIS A 457 -3.74 1.48 -12.73
N ARG A 458 -2.59 2.03 -13.15
CA ARG A 458 -2.18 3.41 -12.91
C ARG A 458 -1.20 3.86 -13.99
N HIS A 459 -1.67 4.16 -15.20
CA HIS A 459 -0.81 4.56 -16.31
C HIS A 459 -1.54 5.43 -17.33
N ARG A 460 -0.76 6.18 -18.18
CA ARG A 460 -1.23 6.98 -19.33
C ARG A 460 -0.76 6.41 -20.65
N TYR A 461 0.39 5.73 -20.66
CA TYR A 461 1.05 5.18 -21.82
C TYR A 461 0.88 3.68 -21.86
N GLU A 462 0.88 3.12 -23.07
CA GLU A 462 0.66 1.70 -23.33
C GLU A 462 1.44 1.20 -24.54
N CYS A 463 1.52 -0.12 -24.74
CA CYS A 463 2.11 -0.72 -25.91
C CYS A 463 1.33 -0.32 -27.18
N SER A 464 2.04 0.26 -28.15
CA SER A 464 1.44 0.78 -29.39
C SER A 464 1.05 -0.36 -30.33
N ASN A 465 -0.24 -0.41 -30.70
CA ASN A 465 -0.74 -1.39 -31.66
C ASN A 465 -0.13 -1.24 -33.08
N ALA A 466 0.45 -0.07 -33.39
CA ALA A 466 1.08 0.14 -34.70
C ALA A 466 2.31 -0.76 -34.92
N PHE A 467 2.99 -1.15 -33.83
CA PHE A 467 4.21 -1.96 -33.88
C PHE A 467 4.00 -3.40 -33.36
N ARG A 468 2.80 -3.69 -32.85
CA ARG A 468 2.47 -5.00 -32.26
C ARG A 468 2.71 -6.19 -33.20
N PRO A 469 2.27 -6.18 -34.49
CA PRO A 469 2.47 -7.33 -35.38
C PRO A 469 3.94 -7.68 -35.60
N GLU A 470 4.80 -6.67 -35.71
CA GLU A 470 6.24 -6.86 -35.91
C GLU A 470 6.93 -7.36 -34.62
N LEU A 471 6.53 -6.87 -33.46
CA LEU A 471 7.01 -7.36 -32.15
C LEU A 471 6.63 -8.83 -31.95
N GLU A 472 5.39 -9.22 -32.28
CA GLU A 472 4.93 -10.60 -32.24
C GLU A 472 5.71 -11.49 -33.24
N ALA A 473 5.94 -11.01 -34.44
CA ALA A 473 6.74 -11.71 -35.45
C ALA A 473 8.20 -11.90 -35.01
N ALA A 474 8.76 -10.97 -34.22
CA ALA A 474 10.10 -11.07 -33.65
C ALA A 474 10.17 -12.02 -32.42
N GLY A 475 9.02 -12.46 -31.86
CA GLY A 475 8.95 -13.42 -30.79
C GLY A 475 8.45 -12.89 -29.44
N LEU A 476 8.06 -11.61 -29.33
CA LEU A 476 7.41 -11.08 -28.13
C LEU A 476 5.94 -11.50 -28.13
N ARG A 477 5.54 -12.28 -27.13
CA ARG A 477 4.16 -12.74 -27.00
C ARG A 477 3.31 -11.76 -26.24
N MET A 478 2.13 -11.41 -26.79
CA MET A 478 1.09 -10.66 -26.07
C MET A 478 0.29 -11.70 -25.23
N ALA A 479 0.72 -11.89 -24.00
CA ALA A 479 0.22 -12.93 -23.10
C ALA A 479 -1.09 -12.53 -22.40
N GLY A 480 -1.43 -11.24 -22.37
CA GLY A 480 -2.69 -10.72 -21.84
C GLY A 480 -3.14 -9.48 -22.61
N THR A 481 -4.45 -9.38 -22.86
CA THR A 481 -5.05 -8.21 -23.52
C THR A 481 -6.36 -7.82 -22.86
N SER A 482 -6.82 -6.57 -23.10
CA SER A 482 -8.20 -6.20 -22.81
C SER A 482 -9.20 -7.11 -23.56
N PRO A 483 -10.46 -7.25 -23.08
CA PRO A 483 -11.44 -8.17 -23.71
C PRO A 483 -11.71 -7.94 -25.18
N ASP A 484 -11.56 -6.70 -25.65
CA ASP A 484 -11.67 -6.32 -27.07
C ASP A 484 -10.37 -6.58 -27.85
N GLY A 485 -9.31 -7.04 -27.19
CA GLY A 485 -8.00 -7.32 -27.75
C GLY A 485 -7.17 -6.07 -28.11
N HIS A 486 -7.66 -4.87 -27.76
CA HIS A 486 -7.02 -3.60 -28.16
C HIS A 486 -5.80 -3.26 -27.28
N LEU A 487 -5.93 -3.33 -25.96
CA LEU A 487 -4.85 -2.99 -25.04
C LEU A 487 -4.01 -4.22 -24.71
N VAL A 488 -2.69 -4.05 -24.74
CA VAL A 488 -1.74 -5.10 -24.32
C VAL A 488 -1.48 -4.95 -22.83
N GLU A 489 -1.88 -5.96 -22.06
CA GLU A 489 -1.81 -5.94 -20.58
C GLU A 489 -0.64 -6.75 -20.03
N ILE A 490 -0.22 -7.81 -20.77
CA ILE A 490 0.92 -8.65 -20.39
C ILE A 490 1.73 -9.02 -21.64
N VAL A 491 3.06 -8.92 -21.52
CA VAL A 491 4.01 -9.44 -22.51
C VAL A 491 4.88 -10.52 -21.89
N GLU A 492 5.31 -11.50 -22.71
CA GLU A 492 6.25 -12.53 -22.27
C GLU A 492 7.15 -13.01 -23.40
N LEU A 493 8.32 -13.56 -23.05
CA LEU A 493 9.18 -14.33 -23.94
C LEU A 493 9.01 -15.83 -23.65
N PRO A 494 8.36 -16.61 -24.53
CA PRO A 494 8.04 -18.02 -24.28
C PRO A 494 9.26 -18.91 -24.02
N GLU A 495 10.36 -18.65 -24.75
CA GLU A 495 11.60 -19.44 -24.65
C GLU A 495 12.47 -19.08 -23.44
N HIS A 496 12.18 -17.95 -22.76
CA HIS A 496 12.92 -17.53 -21.58
C HIS A 496 12.37 -18.24 -20.32
N PRO A 497 13.20 -18.57 -19.30
CA PRO A 497 12.74 -19.20 -18.06
C PRO A 497 11.58 -18.46 -17.40
N TRP A 498 11.69 -17.15 -17.28
CA TRP A 498 10.64 -16.22 -16.85
C TRP A 498 10.99 -14.80 -17.33
N TYR A 499 10.33 -14.33 -18.37
CA TYR A 499 10.42 -12.94 -18.81
C TYR A 499 9.00 -12.44 -19.03
N VAL A 500 8.45 -11.81 -18.00
CA VAL A 500 7.05 -11.37 -17.95
C VAL A 500 6.99 -9.91 -17.59
N GLY A 501 6.22 -9.15 -18.35
CA GLY A 501 5.87 -7.77 -18.04
C GLY A 501 4.37 -7.58 -17.98
N CYS A 502 3.84 -6.84 -16.99
CA CYS A 502 2.42 -6.50 -16.89
C CYS A 502 2.22 -4.99 -16.79
N GLN A 503 1.19 -4.46 -17.46
CA GLN A 503 0.89 -3.02 -17.47
C GLN A 503 0.18 -2.57 -16.19
N PHE A 504 -0.54 -3.47 -15.55
CA PHE A 504 -1.19 -3.25 -14.27
C PHE A 504 -0.22 -3.42 -13.10
N HIS A 505 -0.72 -3.16 -11.88
CA HIS A 505 0.01 -3.22 -10.61
C HIS A 505 -0.43 -4.42 -9.77
N PRO A 506 0.16 -5.62 -9.96
CA PRO A 506 -0.21 -6.83 -9.24
C PRO A 506 0.09 -6.75 -7.75
N GLU A 507 1.05 -5.90 -7.36
CA GLU A 507 1.46 -5.68 -5.97
C GLU A 507 0.32 -5.20 -5.07
N PHE A 508 -0.66 -4.46 -5.59
CA PHE A 508 -1.79 -3.96 -4.80
C PHE A 508 -2.76 -5.07 -4.37
N LYS A 509 -2.72 -6.24 -5.00
CA LYS A 509 -3.63 -7.34 -4.72
C LYS A 509 -2.98 -8.52 -3.99
N SER A 510 -1.67 -8.47 -3.75
CA SER A 510 -0.98 -9.51 -2.98
C SER A 510 -1.40 -9.49 -1.51
N ARG A 511 -1.54 -10.67 -0.92
CA ARG A 511 -1.89 -10.86 0.50
C ARG A 511 -0.89 -11.82 1.15
N PRO A 512 -0.63 -11.73 2.47
CA PRO A 512 0.37 -12.55 3.14
C PRO A 512 0.03 -14.05 3.13
N ASP A 513 -1.26 -14.38 3.12
CA ASP A 513 -1.77 -15.75 3.05
C ASP A 513 -2.20 -16.18 1.64
N ARG A 514 -2.20 -15.25 0.69
CA ARG A 514 -2.54 -15.46 -0.73
C ARG A 514 -1.67 -14.57 -1.62
N PRO A 515 -0.41 -14.94 -1.83
CA PRO A 515 0.51 -14.17 -2.65
C PRO A 515 0.02 -14.06 -4.09
N HIS A 516 0.31 -12.93 -4.72
CA HIS A 516 -0.11 -12.71 -6.10
C HIS A 516 0.59 -13.69 -7.06
N PRO A 517 -0.14 -14.33 -8.00
CA PRO A 517 0.38 -15.41 -8.85
C PRO A 517 1.63 -15.05 -9.65
N LEU A 518 1.70 -13.83 -10.22
CA LEU A 518 2.87 -13.39 -11.00
C LEU A 518 4.12 -13.24 -10.12
N PHE A 519 3.99 -12.75 -8.90
CA PHE A 519 5.10 -12.68 -7.96
C PHE A 519 5.56 -14.07 -7.53
N GLN A 520 4.61 -14.98 -7.28
CA GLN A 520 4.93 -16.36 -6.90
C GLN A 520 5.66 -17.08 -8.03
N GLY A 521 5.19 -16.96 -9.28
CA GLY A 521 5.85 -17.53 -10.45
C GLY A 521 7.25 -16.98 -10.68
N PHE A 522 7.42 -15.65 -10.51
CA PHE A 522 8.72 -15.00 -10.62
C PHE A 522 9.72 -15.48 -9.56
N VAL A 523 9.31 -15.55 -8.29
CA VAL A 523 10.19 -16.03 -7.20
C VAL A 523 10.52 -17.51 -7.37
N ALA A 524 9.58 -18.34 -7.81
CA ALA A 524 9.83 -19.74 -8.11
C ALA A 524 10.88 -19.90 -9.23
N ALA A 525 10.76 -19.13 -10.31
CA ALA A 525 11.74 -19.13 -11.40
C ALA A 525 13.13 -18.64 -10.94
N ALA A 526 13.18 -17.62 -10.05
CA ALA A 526 14.43 -17.13 -9.47
C ALA A 526 15.12 -18.22 -8.62
N LEU A 527 14.37 -18.99 -7.85
CA LEU A 527 14.90 -20.12 -7.08
C LEU A 527 15.45 -21.24 -7.99
N GLU A 528 14.77 -21.54 -9.09
CA GLU A 528 15.26 -22.50 -10.09
C GLU A 528 16.54 -22.01 -10.78
N HIS A 529 16.63 -20.71 -11.06
CA HIS A 529 17.83 -20.10 -11.63
C HIS A 529 19.02 -20.19 -10.68
N GLN A 530 18.82 -19.92 -9.39
CA GLN A 530 19.87 -20.01 -8.35
C GLN A 530 20.42 -21.42 -8.21
N GLY A 531 19.64 -22.45 -8.48
CA GLY A 531 20.03 -23.85 -8.37
C GLY A 531 20.88 -24.38 -9.54
N LYS A 532 21.04 -23.58 -10.61
CA LYS A 532 21.81 -23.92 -11.80
C LYS A 532 23.24 -23.38 -11.69
#